data_ce8c00d15061c96096aef9b85eebe987
#
_entry.id   ce8c00d15061c96096aef9b85eebe987
#
_cell.length_a   1.000
_cell.length_b   1.000
_cell.length_c   1.000
_cell.angle_alpha   90.00
_cell.angle_beta   90.00
_cell.angle_gamma   90.00
#
_symmetry.space_group_name_H-M   'P 1'
#
loop_
_entity.id
_entity.type
_entity.pdbx_description
1 polymer ?
#
loop_
_entity_poly.entity_id
_entity_poly.type
_entity_poly.pdbx_seq_one_letter_code
_entity_poly.pdbx_strand_id
1 'polypeptide(L)'
;MKPEDLRALTVDAFHSRLQRGELTIETVVSAYLDRIEQYDQQGPTLNAILTVNDTAIDRASELDEQLDGGIKELEQPLYGVPIVLKDQAMTAGVRTTFGSVAFADYVPTESATVVDRLKDAGAIILAKTNLPDFAAGFVGYSSAGGQTRNPYDLSRDSGGSSAGTAAAVAADFALLGIGEDTGGSIRVPASFCNLFGLRVTTGLISRAGMSPLVAEQDTPGPMCRTVDDLARLLDVIVGFDPADEATAIHAEWAGESFVDAVDETSLKDARIGVLRSAFGEGDEPRVTAVNSTVEEGLDSLEAAGATLVDPVEIAGMETLLDDTSLYGLVAKRDLNRFFDGLAESPVDSFHEIYEQGAYHEALEHIETIAAAPEDPTTDREYWWRLARQQAFKRAIEYTLAEDDLDALAFPDVQVVPPVFEGYHIGELTRTDVPTNTFIASQSGCPAISLPAGFTDDGLPVGLELLGAPLSDRRLVGFAAAYEAQIEPRRVPEFV
;
A
#
# COMPACT_ATOMS: atom_id res chain seq x y z
N MET A 1 -21.93 4.58 -18.02
CA MET A 1 -22.20 3.75 -16.82
C MET A 1 -22.67 4.69 -15.72
N LYS A 2 -23.57 4.26 -14.82
CA LYS A 2 -23.96 5.11 -13.71
C LYS A 2 -22.88 5.05 -12.61
N PRO A 3 -22.66 6.12 -11.82
CA PRO A 3 -21.66 6.11 -10.72
C PRO A 3 -21.84 4.95 -9.72
N GLU A 4 -23.08 4.60 -9.39
CA GLU A 4 -23.43 3.50 -8.50
C GLU A 4 -23.00 2.11 -9.04
N ASP A 5 -22.89 1.95 -10.35
CA ASP A 5 -22.41 0.71 -10.99
C ASP A 5 -20.91 0.50 -10.78
N LEU A 6 -20.10 1.59 -10.68
CA LEU A 6 -18.66 1.51 -10.41
C LEU A 6 -18.37 1.17 -8.96
N ARG A 7 -19.18 1.67 -8.01
CA ARG A 7 -18.99 1.47 -6.58
C ARG A 7 -19.06 0.00 -6.13
N ALA A 8 -19.88 -0.79 -6.83
CA ALA A 8 -20.07 -2.21 -6.54
C ALA A 8 -19.23 -3.12 -7.45
N LEU A 9 -18.37 -2.55 -8.31
CA LEU A 9 -17.62 -3.33 -9.27
C LEU A 9 -16.41 -3.99 -8.62
N THR A 10 -16.34 -5.31 -8.66
CA THR A 10 -15.16 -6.15 -8.38
C THR A 10 -14.64 -6.71 -9.69
N VAL A 11 -13.45 -7.32 -9.69
CA VAL A 11 -12.89 -7.98 -10.88
C VAL A 11 -13.83 -9.05 -11.38
N ASP A 12 -14.37 -9.88 -10.50
CA ASP A 12 -15.32 -10.94 -10.86
C ASP A 12 -16.62 -10.37 -11.46
N ALA A 13 -17.21 -9.36 -10.81
CA ALA A 13 -18.42 -8.70 -11.32
C ALA A 13 -18.16 -8.02 -12.70
N PHE A 14 -16.98 -7.40 -12.86
CA PHE A 14 -16.57 -6.80 -14.13
C PHE A 14 -16.48 -7.85 -15.24
N HIS A 15 -15.72 -8.93 -15.03
CA HIS A 15 -15.54 -10.00 -16.00
C HIS A 15 -16.86 -10.70 -16.32
N SER A 16 -17.68 -11.00 -15.32
CA SER A 16 -19.00 -11.60 -15.50
C SER A 16 -19.93 -10.75 -16.36
N ARG A 17 -19.94 -9.41 -16.15
CA ARG A 17 -20.75 -8.47 -16.94
C ARG A 17 -20.20 -8.31 -18.36
N LEU A 18 -18.86 -8.27 -18.51
CA LEU A 18 -18.18 -8.22 -19.80
C LEU A 18 -18.54 -9.45 -20.65
N GLN A 19 -18.44 -10.65 -20.10
CA GLN A 19 -18.78 -11.91 -20.78
C GLN A 19 -20.25 -11.97 -21.21
N ARG A 20 -21.16 -11.33 -20.45
CA ARG A 20 -22.59 -11.24 -20.83
C ARG A 20 -22.91 -10.12 -21.83
N GLY A 21 -21.88 -9.32 -22.21
CA GLY A 21 -22.07 -8.16 -23.09
C GLY A 21 -22.89 -7.02 -22.47
N GLU A 22 -22.94 -6.94 -21.14
CA GLU A 22 -23.66 -5.89 -20.38
C GLU A 22 -22.85 -4.59 -20.28
N LEU A 23 -21.55 -4.66 -20.51
CA LEU A 23 -20.62 -3.52 -20.55
C LEU A 23 -19.47 -3.81 -21.52
N THR A 24 -18.74 -2.75 -21.90
CA THR A 24 -17.47 -2.82 -22.60
C THR A 24 -16.34 -2.28 -21.73
N ILE A 25 -15.11 -2.68 -22.01
CA ILE A 25 -13.92 -2.21 -21.30
C ILE A 25 -13.79 -0.69 -21.46
N GLU A 26 -13.97 -0.17 -22.70
CA GLU A 26 -13.96 1.25 -23.01
C GLU A 26 -14.98 2.05 -22.18
N THR A 27 -16.20 1.52 -22.02
CA THR A 27 -17.24 2.18 -21.20
C THR A 27 -16.84 2.27 -19.72
N VAL A 28 -16.19 1.25 -19.17
CA VAL A 28 -15.73 1.23 -17.79
C VAL A 28 -14.55 2.18 -17.58
N VAL A 29 -13.53 2.11 -18.47
CA VAL A 29 -12.37 3.00 -18.43
C VAL A 29 -12.79 4.47 -18.55
N SER A 30 -13.66 4.80 -19.51
CA SER A 30 -14.19 6.15 -19.67
C SER A 30 -14.91 6.63 -18.41
N ALA A 31 -15.72 5.77 -17.78
CA ALA A 31 -16.43 6.15 -16.56
C ALA A 31 -15.50 6.43 -15.38
N TYR A 32 -14.37 5.69 -15.25
CA TYR A 32 -13.36 6.01 -14.24
C TYR A 32 -12.62 7.32 -14.54
N LEU A 33 -12.28 7.58 -15.82
CA LEU A 33 -11.63 8.83 -16.23
C LEU A 33 -12.54 10.04 -15.98
N ASP A 34 -13.84 9.93 -16.31
CA ASP A 34 -14.84 10.97 -16.01
C ASP A 34 -14.91 11.28 -14.49
N ARG A 35 -14.81 10.24 -13.65
CA ARG A 35 -14.80 10.43 -12.18
C ARG A 35 -13.52 11.12 -11.71
N ILE A 36 -12.36 10.73 -12.24
CA ILE A 36 -11.09 11.41 -11.94
C ILE A 36 -11.20 12.89 -12.31
N GLU A 37 -11.70 13.23 -13.50
CA GLU A 37 -11.89 14.62 -13.90
C GLU A 37 -12.83 15.36 -12.93
N GLN A 38 -13.96 14.74 -12.58
CA GLN A 38 -15.01 15.39 -11.78
C GLN A 38 -14.65 15.57 -10.32
N TYR A 39 -13.95 14.63 -9.68
CA TYR A 39 -13.77 14.59 -8.23
C TYR A 39 -12.31 14.74 -7.78
N ASP A 40 -11.35 14.42 -8.64
CA ASP A 40 -9.92 14.55 -8.34
C ASP A 40 -9.36 15.89 -8.79
N GLN A 41 -9.63 16.27 -10.05
CA GLN A 41 -9.08 17.47 -10.69
C GLN A 41 -10.02 18.68 -10.55
N GLN A 42 -11.32 18.46 -10.45
CA GLN A 42 -12.34 19.46 -10.23
C GLN A 42 -13.16 19.14 -8.96
N GLY A 43 -14.16 19.97 -8.65
CA GLY A 43 -15.06 19.75 -7.51
C GLY A 43 -14.33 19.65 -6.17
N PRO A 44 -14.38 18.50 -5.46
CA PRO A 44 -13.71 18.29 -4.17
C PRO A 44 -12.20 18.42 -4.24
N THR A 45 -11.60 18.20 -5.41
CA THR A 45 -10.14 18.20 -5.64
C THR A 45 -9.41 17.28 -4.67
N LEU A 46 -9.71 15.96 -4.80
CA LEU A 46 -9.08 14.95 -3.95
C LEU A 46 -7.56 14.91 -4.13
N ASN A 47 -7.11 15.24 -5.34
CA ASN A 47 -5.69 15.34 -5.72
C ASN A 47 -4.90 14.04 -5.48
N ALA A 48 -5.55 12.92 -5.81
CA ALA A 48 -4.97 11.58 -5.69
C ALA A 48 -4.14 11.20 -6.94
N ILE A 49 -4.39 11.85 -8.09
CA ILE A 49 -3.80 11.51 -9.39
C ILE A 49 -2.76 12.55 -9.81
N LEU A 50 -1.54 12.11 -10.13
CA LEU A 50 -0.47 12.93 -10.69
C LEU A 50 -0.45 12.94 -12.22
N THR A 51 -0.75 11.77 -12.81
CA THR A 51 -0.72 11.60 -14.28
C THR A 51 -1.80 10.63 -14.70
N VAL A 52 -2.69 11.05 -15.56
CA VAL A 52 -3.59 10.16 -16.28
C VAL A 52 -2.83 9.53 -17.46
N ASN A 53 -3.05 8.25 -17.73
CA ASN A 53 -2.47 7.59 -18.88
C ASN A 53 -3.33 7.87 -20.13
N ASP A 54 -2.83 8.72 -21.02
CA ASP A 54 -3.54 9.14 -22.22
C ASP A 54 -3.87 7.99 -23.19
N THR A 55 -3.17 6.84 -23.07
CA THR A 55 -3.41 5.67 -23.93
C THR A 55 -4.42 4.67 -23.35
N ALA A 56 -4.96 4.92 -22.15
CA ALA A 56 -5.84 3.97 -21.47
C ALA A 56 -7.13 3.65 -22.27
N ILE A 57 -7.74 4.65 -22.90
CA ILE A 57 -8.95 4.46 -23.73
C ILE A 57 -8.62 3.67 -25.00
N ASP A 58 -7.54 4.02 -25.71
CA ASP A 58 -7.13 3.31 -26.91
C ASP A 58 -6.88 1.82 -26.59
N ARG A 59 -6.21 1.56 -25.46
CA ARG A 59 -5.98 0.20 -24.99
C ARG A 59 -7.28 -0.54 -24.65
N ALA A 60 -8.24 0.14 -24.04
CA ALA A 60 -9.56 -0.42 -23.75
C ALA A 60 -10.30 -0.81 -25.03
N SER A 61 -10.30 0.07 -26.04
CA SER A 61 -10.92 -0.19 -27.34
C SER A 61 -10.26 -1.38 -28.07
N GLU A 62 -8.91 -1.48 -28.05
CA GLU A 62 -8.18 -2.63 -28.60
C GLU A 62 -8.59 -3.95 -27.94
N LEU A 63 -8.76 -3.96 -26.62
CA LEU A 63 -9.17 -5.15 -25.88
C LEU A 63 -10.64 -5.51 -26.18
N ASP A 64 -11.53 -4.53 -26.31
CA ASP A 64 -12.92 -4.77 -26.74
C ASP A 64 -12.98 -5.36 -28.15
N GLU A 65 -12.18 -4.86 -29.14
CA GLU A 65 -12.09 -5.44 -30.47
C GLU A 65 -11.62 -6.91 -30.47
N GLN A 66 -10.72 -7.28 -29.56
CA GLN A 66 -10.27 -8.66 -29.39
C GLN A 66 -11.37 -9.57 -28.81
N LEU A 67 -12.31 -9.01 -28.04
CA LEU A 67 -13.46 -9.73 -27.48
C LEU A 67 -14.56 -10.00 -28.49
N ASP A 68 -14.75 -9.20 -29.54
CA ASP A 68 -15.80 -9.36 -30.57
C ASP A 68 -15.73 -10.71 -31.32
N GLY A 69 -14.63 -11.46 -31.16
CA GLY A 69 -14.47 -12.85 -31.61
C GLY A 69 -15.20 -13.92 -30.79
N GLY A 70 -15.84 -13.54 -29.68
CA GLY A 70 -16.62 -14.43 -28.82
C GLY A 70 -15.75 -15.27 -27.84
N ILE A 71 -15.27 -14.64 -26.81
CA ILE A 71 -14.46 -15.32 -25.76
C ILE A 71 -15.37 -16.14 -24.83
N LYS A 72 -15.09 -17.43 -24.73
CA LYS A 72 -15.74 -18.31 -23.76
C LYS A 72 -15.08 -18.28 -22.39
N GLU A 73 -13.80 -17.95 -22.31
CA GLU A 73 -13.01 -17.81 -21.09
C GLU A 73 -11.99 -16.69 -21.29
N LEU A 74 -11.84 -15.81 -20.31
CA LEU A 74 -10.77 -14.81 -20.27
C LEU A 74 -9.48 -15.53 -19.85
N GLU A 75 -8.53 -15.66 -20.77
CA GLU A 75 -7.25 -16.33 -20.51
C GLU A 75 -6.35 -15.54 -19.55
N GLN A 76 -6.54 -14.21 -19.48
CA GLN A 76 -5.76 -13.31 -18.63
C GLN A 76 -6.58 -12.90 -17.40
N PRO A 77 -6.03 -13.08 -16.18
CA PRO A 77 -6.78 -12.89 -14.94
C PRO A 77 -7.22 -11.45 -14.65
N LEU A 78 -6.57 -10.46 -15.26
CA LEU A 78 -6.90 -9.04 -15.12
C LEU A 78 -7.31 -8.39 -16.46
N TYR A 79 -7.82 -9.16 -17.39
CA TYR A 79 -8.19 -8.68 -18.73
C TYR A 79 -9.13 -7.47 -18.68
N GLY A 80 -8.66 -6.32 -19.17
CA GLY A 80 -9.39 -5.07 -19.21
C GLY A 80 -9.60 -4.37 -17.86
N VAL A 81 -9.03 -4.90 -16.77
CA VAL A 81 -9.18 -4.34 -15.42
C VAL A 81 -8.39 -3.03 -15.28
N PRO A 82 -9.06 -1.88 -14.98
CA PRO A 82 -8.37 -0.61 -14.79
C PRO A 82 -7.73 -0.51 -13.40
N ILE A 83 -6.42 -0.20 -13.39
CA ILE A 83 -5.56 -0.16 -12.20
C ILE A 83 -4.86 1.19 -12.09
N VAL A 84 -4.72 1.71 -10.86
CA VAL A 84 -3.86 2.84 -10.55
C VAL A 84 -2.57 2.38 -9.89
N LEU A 85 -1.47 3.09 -10.20
CA LEU A 85 -0.14 2.78 -9.70
C LEU A 85 0.42 3.95 -8.91
N LYS A 86 0.96 3.70 -7.72
CA LYS A 86 1.79 4.67 -7.02
C LYS A 86 2.87 5.19 -7.98
N ASP A 87 3.06 6.50 -8.04
CA ASP A 87 3.96 7.13 -9.01
C ASP A 87 5.46 6.85 -8.76
N GLN A 88 5.73 5.96 -7.83
CA GLN A 88 7.03 5.34 -7.56
C GLN A 88 7.39 4.25 -8.58
N ALA A 89 6.41 3.64 -9.24
CA ALA A 89 6.62 2.58 -10.22
C ALA A 89 6.90 3.16 -11.61
N MET A 90 8.07 2.93 -12.18
CA MET A 90 8.36 3.26 -13.57
C MET A 90 7.34 2.63 -14.50
N THR A 91 6.80 3.41 -15.43
CA THR A 91 5.81 2.96 -16.39
C THR A 91 6.18 3.48 -17.77
N ALA A 92 6.66 2.61 -18.65
CA ALA A 92 7.14 2.99 -19.96
C ALA A 92 6.11 3.82 -20.73
N GLY A 93 6.53 4.99 -21.22
CA GLY A 93 5.70 5.92 -21.98
C GLY A 93 4.71 6.75 -21.16
N VAL A 94 4.67 6.58 -19.83
CA VAL A 94 3.81 7.36 -18.92
C VAL A 94 4.68 8.18 -17.97
N ARG A 95 4.42 9.48 -17.90
CA ARG A 95 5.14 10.39 -16.99
C ARG A 95 5.15 9.82 -15.57
N THR A 96 6.35 9.75 -14.97
CA THR A 96 6.61 9.21 -13.63
C THR A 96 7.50 10.16 -12.87
N THR A 97 6.98 10.79 -11.82
CA THR A 97 7.66 11.88 -11.10
C THR A 97 8.31 11.45 -9.79
N PHE A 98 8.02 10.24 -9.29
CA PHE A 98 8.40 9.81 -7.94
C PHE A 98 7.93 10.77 -6.83
N GLY A 99 6.86 11.54 -7.09
CA GLY A 99 6.35 12.59 -6.21
C GLY A 99 7.15 13.90 -6.24
N SER A 100 8.26 13.97 -6.96
CA SER A 100 9.20 15.11 -6.94
C SER A 100 9.11 15.97 -8.19
N VAL A 101 9.14 17.30 -7.98
CA VAL A 101 9.24 18.28 -9.07
C VAL A 101 10.55 18.13 -9.85
N ALA A 102 11.59 17.54 -9.27
CA ALA A 102 12.85 17.27 -9.95
C ALA A 102 12.67 16.30 -11.14
N PHE A 103 11.61 15.48 -11.14
CA PHE A 103 11.25 14.53 -12.19
C PHE A 103 9.95 14.92 -12.92
N ALA A 104 9.55 16.19 -12.87
CA ALA A 104 8.24 16.66 -13.36
C ALA A 104 7.93 16.26 -14.82
N ASP A 105 8.95 16.18 -15.68
CA ASP A 105 8.81 15.84 -17.11
C ASP A 105 9.42 14.47 -17.46
N TYR A 106 9.82 13.67 -16.47
CA TYR A 106 10.46 12.39 -16.71
C TYR A 106 9.46 11.34 -17.23
N VAL A 107 9.80 10.71 -18.35
CA VAL A 107 9.03 9.61 -18.96
C VAL A 107 9.95 8.41 -19.13
N PRO A 108 9.80 7.35 -18.32
CA PRO A 108 10.65 6.18 -18.43
C PRO A 108 10.43 5.43 -19.76
N THR A 109 11.51 4.83 -20.26
CA THR A 109 11.47 3.97 -21.47
C THR A 109 11.21 2.50 -21.13
N GLU A 110 11.36 2.13 -19.84
CA GLU A 110 11.13 0.79 -19.32
C GLU A 110 10.12 0.85 -18.18
N SER A 111 9.44 -0.26 -17.93
CA SER A 111 8.50 -0.39 -16.81
C SER A 111 9.14 -1.15 -15.65
N ALA A 112 8.63 -0.92 -14.45
CA ALA A 112 8.88 -1.80 -13.31
C ALA A 112 8.31 -3.20 -13.60
N THR A 113 8.95 -4.24 -13.07
CA THR A 113 8.50 -5.64 -13.25
C THR A 113 7.04 -5.84 -12.85
N VAL A 114 6.61 -5.22 -11.74
CA VAL A 114 5.20 -5.29 -11.30
C VAL A 114 4.25 -4.72 -12.36
N VAL A 115 4.65 -3.66 -13.05
CA VAL A 115 3.83 -3.03 -14.12
C VAL A 115 3.76 -3.93 -15.35
N ASP A 116 4.87 -4.54 -15.73
CA ASP A 116 4.88 -5.47 -16.90
C ASP A 116 4.04 -6.71 -16.61
N ARG A 117 4.11 -7.29 -15.41
CA ARG A 117 3.24 -8.41 -15.00
C ARG A 117 1.75 -8.06 -15.07
N LEU A 118 1.37 -6.85 -14.65
CA LEU A 118 0.00 -6.37 -14.73
C LEU A 118 -0.46 -6.25 -16.18
N LYS A 119 0.37 -5.66 -17.06
CA LYS A 119 0.09 -5.55 -18.51
C LYS A 119 -0.03 -6.92 -19.17
N ASP A 120 0.87 -7.86 -18.82
CA ASP A 120 0.84 -9.23 -19.34
C ASP A 120 -0.42 -9.99 -18.89
N ALA A 121 -0.92 -9.68 -17.70
CA ALA A 121 -2.20 -10.19 -17.20
C ALA A 121 -3.44 -9.51 -17.80
N GLY A 122 -3.25 -8.55 -18.73
CA GLY A 122 -4.31 -7.85 -19.43
C GLY A 122 -4.84 -6.60 -18.77
N ALA A 123 -4.24 -6.14 -17.67
CA ALA A 123 -4.67 -4.94 -16.97
C ALA A 123 -4.41 -3.66 -17.79
N ILE A 124 -5.23 -2.64 -17.53
CA ILE A 124 -5.08 -1.30 -18.09
C ILE A 124 -4.55 -0.37 -17.00
N ILE A 125 -3.35 0.17 -17.21
CA ILE A 125 -2.82 1.20 -16.33
C ILE A 125 -3.56 2.50 -16.62
N LEU A 126 -4.42 2.92 -15.67
CA LEU A 126 -5.30 4.07 -15.83
C LEU A 126 -4.60 5.39 -15.50
N ALA A 127 -3.83 5.39 -14.40
CA ALA A 127 -3.20 6.59 -13.90
C ALA A 127 -2.05 6.29 -12.91
N LYS A 128 -1.20 7.31 -12.69
CA LYS A 128 -0.17 7.35 -11.65
C LYS A 128 -0.68 8.20 -10.49
N THR A 129 -0.51 7.70 -9.28
CA THR A 129 -1.10 8.29 -8.07
C THR A 129 -0.07 9.03 -7.23
N ASN A 130 -0.54 10.05 -6.51
CA ASN A 130 0.29 10.94 -5.68
C ASN A 130 0.94 10.20 -4.51
N LEU A 131 2.14 10.66 -4.15
CA LEU A 131 2.95 10.19 -3.03
C LEU A 131 3.88 11.32 -2.59
N PRO A 132 4.35 11.40 -1.34
CA PRO A 132 5.40 12.34 -0.95
C PRO A 132 6.68 12.08 -1.76
N ASP A 133 7.46 13.13 -2.01
CA ASP A 133 8.72 13.04 -2.77
C ASP A 133 9.53 11.81 -2.33
N PHE A 134 9.82 10.91 -3.27
CA PHE A 134 10.56 9.66 -3.06
C PHE A 134 10.01 8.75 -1.94
N ALA A 135 8.70 8.81 -1.71
CA ALA A 135 8.02 8.09 -0.64
C ALA A 135 8.47 8.48 0.80
N ALA A 136 9.13 9.65 0.97
CA ALA A 136 9.74 10.09 2.20
C ALA A 136 8.73 10.68 3.21
N GLY A 137 7.79 9.88 3.72
CA GLY A 137 6.85 10.28 4.77
C GLY A 137 5.54 9.52 4.78
N PHE A 138 4.78 9.66 5.88
CA PHE A 138 3.45 9.07 6.06
C PHE A 138 2.30 10.04 5.73
N VAL A 139 2.58 11.07 4.95
CA VAL A 139 1.64 12.15 4.61
C VAL A 139 1.41 12.22 3.10
N GLY A 140 0.28 12.78 2.69
CA GLY A 140 -0.11 12.88 1.29
C GLY A 140 0.43 14.10 0.55
N TYR A 141 1.55 14.69 0.95
CA TYR A 141 2.14 15.88 0.30
C TYR A 141 3.24 15.52 -0.67
N SER A 142 3.27 16.19 -1.84
CA SER A 142 4.38 16.11 -2.79
C SER A 142 4.70 17.45 -3.43
N SER A 143 5.94 17.64 -3.85
CA SER A 143 6.31 18.82 -4.64
C SER A 143 5.75 18.75 -6.07
N ALA A 144 5.53 17.55 -6.60
CA ALA A 144 4.99 17.34 -7.95
C ALA A 144 3.48 17.61 -8.05
N GLY A 145 2.70 17.33 -7.00
CA GLY A 145 1.24 17.39 -7.06
C GLY A 145 0.56 18.12 -5.88
N GLY A 146 1.31 18.50 -4.85
CA GLY A 146 0.71 19.04 -3.61
C GLY A 146 0.04 17.96 -2.79
N GLN A 147 -1.05 18.29 -2.11
CA GLN A 147 -1.67 17.48 -1.08
C GLN A 147 -2.80 16.59 -1.58
N THR A 148 -2.72 15.30 -1.29
CA THR A 148 -3.83 14.35 -1.41
C THR A 148 -4.72 14.43 -0.17
N ARG A 149 -6.04 14.51 -0.37
CA ARG A 149 -7.04 14.62 0.69
C ARG A 149 -7.65 13.26 1.00
N ASN A 150 -8.08 13.09 2.26
CA ASN A 150 -8.80 11.90 2.66
C ASN A 150 -10.22 11.89 2.06
N PRO A 151 -10.64 10.81 1.38
CA PRO A 151 -11.98 10.75 0.78
C PRO A 151 -13.13 10.73 1.79
N TYR A 152 -12.89 10.39 3.04
CA TYR A 152 -13.92 10.40 4.09
C TYR A 152 -14.05 11.75 4.82
N ASP A 153 -12.98 12.55 4.81
CA ASP A 153 -12.98 13.94 5.32
C ASP A 153 -11.91 14.74 4.56
N LEU A 154 -12.33 15.60 3.66
CA LEU A 154 -11.45 16.40 2.80
C LEU A 154 -10.54 17.38 3.54
N SER A 155 -10.75 17.60 4.84
CA SER A 155 -9.88 18.40 5.70
C SER A 155 -8.72 17.60 6.30
N ARG A 156 -8.67 16.27 6.04
CA ARG A 156 -7.73 15.35 6.65
C ARG A 156 -6.80 14.70 5.62
N ASP A 157 -5.68 14.22 6.14
CA ASP A 157 -4.68 13.46 5.38
C ASP A 157 -5.21 12.05 5.04
N SER A 158 -4.85 11.55 3.86
CA SER A 158 -5.15 10.19 3.42
C SER A 158 -4.13 9.14 3.92
N GLY A 159 -3.12 9.60 4.68
CA GLY A 159 -1.96 8.77 5.02
C GLY A 159 -0.98 8.65 3.85
N GLY A 160 0.18 8.08 4.12
CA GLY A 160 1.25 7.95 3.11
C GLY A 160 2.17 6.73 3.39
N SER A 161 3.05 6.49 2.46
CA SER A 161 3.34 7.27 1.26
C SER A 161 2.48 6.89 0.04
N SER A 162 1.69 5.79 0.04
CA SER A 162 0.76 5.47 -1.06
C SER A 162 -0.55 6.26 -0.97
N ALA A 163 -0.46 7.55 -0.65
CA ALA A 163 -1.57 8.45 -0.36
C ALA A 163 -2.62 8.51 -1.47
N GLY A 164 -2.15 8.79 -2.68
CA GLY A 164 -3.01 8.88 -3.85
C GLY A 164 -3.60 7.53 -4.25
N THR A 165 -2.87 6.40 -4.07
CA THR A 165 -3.40 5.07 -4.37
C THR A 165 -4.58 4.73 -3.47
N ALA A 166 -4.43 4.93 -2.16
CA ALA A 166 -5.51 4.68 -1.20
C ALA A 166 -6.71 5.58 -1.49
N ALA A 167 -6.48 6.89 -1.62
CA ALA A 167 -7.55 7.84 -1.88
C ALA A 167 -8.30 7.54 -3.19
N ALA A 168 -7.57 7.19 -4.27
CA ALA A 168 -8.15 6.86 -5.57
C ALA A 168 -9.01 5.59 -5.53
N VAL A 169 -8.51 4.50 -4.91
CA VAL A 169 -9.26 3.24 -4.80
C VAL A 169 -10.49 3.43 -3.89
N ALA A 170 -10.34 4.14 -2.77
CA ALA A 170 -11.46 4.44 -1.86
C ALA A 170 -12.53 5.32 -2.52
N ALA A 171 -12.14 6.26 -3.39
CA ALA A 171 -13.04 7.15 -4.13
C ALA A 171 -13.62 6.53 -5.43
N ASP A 172 -13.35 5.26 -5.71
CA ASP A 172 -13.76 4.57 -6.94
C ASP A 172 -13.21 5.26 -8.21
N PHE A 173 -11.92 5.62 -8.23
CA PHE A 173 -11.23 6.11 -9.43
C PHE A 173 -10.54 5.01 -10.23
N ALA A 174 -10.43 3.83 -9.64
CA ALA A 174 -9.97 2.61 -10.29
C ALA A 174 -10.56 1.39 -9.57
N LEU A 175 -10.43 0.23 -10.19
CA LEU A 175 -10.88 -1.02 -9.58
C LEU A 175 -9.86 -1.50 -8.55
N LEU A 176 -8.57 -1.44 -8.87
CA LEU A 176 -7.45 -1.92 -8.07
C LEU A 176 -6.36 -0.84 -7.95
N GLY A 177 -5.51 -0.96 -6.94
CA GLY A 177 -4.35 -0.11 -6.75
C GLY A 177 -3.09 -0.86 -6.33
N ILE A 178 -1.94 -0.40 -6.82
CA ILE A 178 -0.62 -0.82 -6.36
C ILE A 178 0.01 0.30 -5.57
N GLY A 179 0.34 -0.01 -4.31
CA GLY A 179 1.17 0.79 -3.42
C GLY A 179 2.58 0.24 -3.28
N GLU A 180 3.33 0.81 -2.37
CA GLU A 180 4.62 0.31 -1.92
C GLU A 180 4.81 0.67 -0.44
N ASP A 181 5.45 -0.23 0.33
CA ASP A 181 5.57 -0.17 1.79
C ASP A 181 7.02 -0.35 2.23
N THR A 182 7.66 0.74 2.64
CA THR A 182 8.96 0.73 3.31
C THR A 182 8.82 0.61 4.82
N GLY A 183 7.88 1.39 5.41
CA GLY A 183 7.68 1.50 6.85
C GLY A 183 6.21 1.36 7.29
N GLY A 184 5.30 1.10 6.34
CA GLY A 184 3.85 1.12 6.55
C GLY A 184 3.10 1.82 5.43
N SER A 185 3.80 2.16 4.34
CA SER A 185 3.25 3.03 3.30
C SER A 185 2.16 2.42 2.41
N ILE A 186 1.77 1.17 2.63
CA ILE A 186 0.52 0.56 2.16
C ILE A 186 -0.52 0.60 3.28
N ARG A 187 -0.15 0.16 4.49
CA ARG A 187 -1.06 -0.09 5.61
C ARG A 187 -1.59 1.19 6.25
N VAL A 188 -0.75 2.20 6.47
CA VAL A 188 -1.19 3.51 6.98
C VAL A 188 -2.27 4.14 6.09
N PRO A 189 -2.06 4.32 4.76
CA PRO A 189 -3.11 4.88 3.92
C PRO A 189 -4.29 3.92 3.69
N ALA A 190 -4.11 2.60 3.74
CA ALA A 190 -5.22 1.64 3.71
C ALA A 190 -6.12 1.80 4.94
N SER A 191 -5.53 1.90 6.14
CA SER A 191 -6.22 2.19 7.40
C SER A 191 -7.02 3.50 7.32
N PHE A 192 -6.40 4.59 6.87
CA PHE A 192 -7.05 5.89 6.78
C PHE A 192 -8.09 6.02 5.65
N CYS A 193 -8.10 5.09 4.70
CA CYS A 193 -9.02 5.09 3.57
C CYS A 193 -9.95 3.86 3.49
N ASN A 194 -10.08 3.09 4.60
CA ASN A 194 -11.01 1.95 4.70
C ASN A 194 -10.80 0.91 3.60
N LEU A 195 -9.55 0.47 3.40
CA LEU A 195 -9.15 -0.51 2.40
C LEU A 195 -8.45 -1.71 3.03
N PHE A 196 -8.44 -2.82 2.31
CA PHE A 196 -7.50 -3.90 2.53
C PHE A 196 -6.18 -3.56 1.86
N GLY A 197 -5.07 -3.59 2.62
CA GLY A 197 -3.73 -3.30 2.12
C GLY A 197 -2.74 -4.32 2.65
N LEU A 198 -2.03 -5.03 1.76
CA LEU A 198 -1.08 -6.07 2.16
C LEU A 198 0.36 -5.64 1.88
N ARG A 199 1.16 -5.58 2.94
CA ARG A 199 2.60 -5.71 2.87
C ARG A 199 2.94 -7.19 2.83
N VAL A 200 3.48 -7.69 1.73
CA VAL A 200 3.92 -9.09 1.63
C VAL A 200 5.24 -9.33 2.37
N THR A 201 5.57 -10.58 2.62
CA THR A 201 6.94 -10.97 3.02
C THR A 201 7.94 -10.33 2.06
N THR A 202 8.94 -9.61 2.59
CA THR A 202 9.92 -8.88 1.76
C THR A 202 10.58 -9.83 0.75
N GLY A 203 10.49 -9.46 -0.53
CA GLY A 203 11.03 -10.24 -1.65
C GLY A 203 10.00 -11.11 -2.38
N LEU A 204 8.76 -11.26 -1.94
CA LEU A 204 7.75 -12.00 -2.73
C LEU A 204 7.33 -11.25 -4.00
N ILE A 205 7.39 -9.92 -4.00
CA ILE A 205 7.11 -9.08 -5.17
C ILE A 205 8.38 -8.33 -5.54
N SER A 206 8.70 -8.28 -6.83
CA SER A 206 9.88 -7.58 -7.35
C SER A 206 9.77 -6.06 -7.16
N ARG A 207 10.90 -5.45 -6.75
CA ARG A 207 11.08 -4.00 -6.62
C ARG A 207 11.81 -3.41 -7.83
N ALA A 208 12.20 -4.23 -8.81
CA ALA A 208 12.91 -3.75 -10.00
C ALA A 208 12.07 -2.72 -10.76
N GLY A 209 12.66 -1.54 -11.00
CA GLY A 209 11.99 -0.39 -11.61
C GLY A 209 11.10 0.43 -10.67
N MET A 210 11.12 0.13 -9.35
CA MET A 210 10.52 0.99 -8.32
C MET A 210 11.59 1.93 -7.75
N SER A 211 11.26 3.21 -7.55
CA SER A 211 12.16 4.10 -6.79
C SER A 211 12.28 3.61 -5.35
N PRO A 212 13.48 3.30 -4.84
CA PRO A 212 13.63 2.81 -3.48
C PRO A 212 13.54 3.93 -2.45
N LEU A 213 13.27 3.54 -1.19
CA LEU A 213 13.51 4.39 -0.03
C LEU A 213 14.47 3.69 0.95
N VAL A 214 14.20 2.42 1.30
CA VAL A 214 15.08 1.53 2.06
C VAL A 214 15.01 0.16 1.39
N ALA A 215 15.91 -0.13 0.46
CA ALA A 215 15.85 -1.32 -0.38
C ALA A 215 15.76 -2.64 0.41
N GLU A 216 16.30 -2.67 1.63
CA GLU A 216 16.21 -3.84 2.53
C GLU A 216 14.79 -4.07 3.08
N GLN A 217 13.89 -3.05 3.04
CA GLN A 217 12.54 -3.09 3.61
C GLN A 217 11.43 -2.94 2.56
N ASP A 218 11.73 -2.26 1.45
CA ASP A 218 10.77 -1.90 0.42
C ASP A 218 10.04 -3.12 -0.15
N THR A 219 8.72 -3.03 -0.29
CA THR A 219 7.92 -4.05 -0.95
C THR A 219 6.68 -3.45 -1.60
N PRO A 220 6.49 -3.64 -2.92
CA PRO A 220 5.23 -3.30 -3.57
C PRO A 220 4.11 -4.20 -3.05
N GLY A 221 2.86 -3.73 -3.15
CA GLY A 221 1.73 -4.56 -2.76
C GLY A 221 0.38 -3.95 -3.12
N PRO A 222 -0.70 -4.77 -3.00
CA PRO A 222 -2.04 -4.39 -3.37
C PRO A 222 -2.72 -3.51 -2.32
N MET A 223 -3.60 -2.62 -2.82
CA MET A 223 -4.56 -1.85 -2.04
C MET A 223 -5.92 -1.98 -2.72
N CYS A 224 -6.87 -2.65 -2.07
CA CYS A 224 -8.13 -3.06 -2.68
C CYS A 224 -9.31 -2.84 -1.74
N ARG A 225 -10.52 -2.82 -2.32
CA ARG A 225 -11.78 -2.68 -1.58
C ARG A 225 -12.31 -4.00 -1.04
N THR A 226 -11.86 -5.13 -1.64
CA THR A 226 -12.25 -6.49 -1.26
C THR A 226 -11.02 -7.39 -1.20
N VAL A 227 -11.10 -8.45 -0.41
CA VAL A 227 -10.01 -9.43 -0.29
C VAL A 227 -9.90 -10.32 -1.53
N ASP A 228 -11.02 -10.63 -2.21
CA ASP A 228 -10.97 -11.39 -3.47
C ASP A 228 -10.18 -10.63 -4.55
N ASP A 229 -10.44 -9.34 -4.72
CA ASP A 229 -9.69 -8.49 -5.66
C ASP A 229 -8.19 -8.39 -5.29
N LEU A 230 -7.90 -8.31 -3.98
CA LEU A 230 -6.52 -8.31 -3.46
C LEU A 230 -5.80 -9.62 -3.77
N ALA A 231 -6.46 -10.76 -3.58
CA ALA A 231 -5.93 -12.09 -3.86
C ALA A 231 -5.62 -12.29 -5.36
N ARG A 232 -6.54 -11.87 -6.24
CA ARG A 232 -6.35 -11.91 -7.70
C ARG A 232 -5.15 -11.08 -8.15
N LEU A 233 -4.97 -9.93 -7.52
CA LEU A 233 -3.85 -9.05 -7.81
C LEU A 233 -2.52 -9.69 -7.39
N LEU A 234 -2.48 -10.32 -6.21
CA LEU A 234 -1.31 -11.05 -5.71
C LEU A 234 -0.91 -12.22 -6.62
N ASP A 235 -1.86 -13.01 -7.10
CA ASP A 235 -1.59 -14.13 -8.01
C ASP A 235 -0.88 -13.67 -9.32
N VAL A 236 -1.03 -12.39 -9.68
CA VAL A 236 -0.38 -11.79 -10.86
C VAL A 236 1.02 -11.25 -10.52
N ILE A 237 1.17 -10.54 -9.38
CA ILE A 237 2.37 -9.74 -9.12
C ILE A 237 3.44 -10.48 -8.32
N VAL A 238 3.09 -11.53 -7.57
CA VAL A 238 4.04 -12.37 -6.82
C VAL A 238 4.85 -13.25 -7.77
N GLY A 239 6.16 -13.38 -7.55
CA GLY A 239 6.99 -14.30 -8.31
C GLY A 239 8.45 -13.90 -8.39
N PHE A 240 9.28 -14.86 -8.83
CA PHE A 240 10.72 -14.66 -9.03
C PHE A 240 11.00 -13.69 -10.17
N ASP A 241 11.96 -12.79 -9.94
CA ASP A 241 12.48 -11.85 -10.93
C ASP A 241 14.01 -11.83 -10.86
N PRO A 242 14.72 -12.20 -11.96
CA PRO A 242 16.19 -12.16 -11.99
C PRO A 242 16.77 -10.73 -11.85
N ALA A 243 15.96 -9.68 -12.03
CA ALA A 243 16.38 -8.29 -11.85
C ALA A 243 16.32 -7.83 -10.37
N ASP A 244 15.69 -8.61 -9.48
CA ASP A 244 15.65 -8.36 -8.04
C ASP A 244 16.03 -9.62 -7.25
N GLU A 245 17.27 -9.66 -6.74
CA GLU A 245 17.80 -10.82 -6.02
C GLU A 245 16.99 -11.19 -4.75
N ALA A 246 16.28 -10.25 -4.13
CA ALA A 246 15.44 -10.55 -2.96
C ALA A 246 14.31 -11.51 -3.31
N THR A 247 13.89 -11.56 -4.58
CA THR A 247 12.84 -12.48 -5.03
C THR A 247 13.27 -13.94 -5.05
N ALA A 248 14.54 -14.23 -4.75
CA ALA A 248 15.02 -15.61 -4.58
C ALA A 248 14.27 -16.37 -3.46
N ILE A 249 13.68 -15.65 -2.49
CA ILE A 249 12.80 -16.22 -1.45
C ILE A 249 11.61 -16.99 -2.06
N HIS A 250 11.22 -16.66 -3.29
CA HIS A 250 10.17 -17.38 -4.02
C HIS A 250 10.47 -18.87 -4.19
N ALA A 251 11.73 -19.29 -4.11
CA ALA A 251 12.10 -20.70 -4.11
C ALA A 251 11.59 -21.48 -2.87
N GLU A 252 11.30 -20.75 -1.79
CA GLU A 252 10.71 -21.30 -0.56
C GLU A 252 9.16 -21.18 -0.56
N TRP A 253 8.62 -20.38 -1.48
CA TRP A 253 7.18 -20.23 -1.67
C TRP A 253 6.63 -21.43 -2.47
N ALA A 254 5.58 -22.06 -1.97
CA ALA A 254 5.00 -23.26 -2.60
C ALA A 254 4.30 -22.98 -3.95
N GLY A 255 4.21 -21.72 -4.38
CA GLY A 255 3.51 -21.33 -5.62
C GLY A 255 2.00 -21.52 -5.56
N GLU A 256 1.42 -21.55 -4.37
CA GLU A 256 -0.02 -21.72 -4.15
C GLU A 256 -0.78 -20.40 -4.43
N SER A 257 -1.99 -20.52 -5.01
CA SER A 257 -2.84 -19.38 -5.34
C SER A 257 -3.36 -18.66 -4.09
N PHE A 258 -3.33 -17.34 -4.12
CA PHE A 258 -3.98 -16.51 -3.10
C PHE A 258 -5.50 -16.52 -3.24
N VAL A 259 -6.03 -16.65 -4.45
CA VAL A 259 -7.48 -16.79 -4.70
C VAL A 259 -8.00 -18.07 -4.04
N ASP A 260 -7.28 -19.20 -4.14
CA ASP A 260 -7.67 -20.42 -3.45
C ASP A 260 -7.70 -20.25 -1.92
N ALA A 261 -6.82 -19.38 -1.37
CA ALA A 261 -6.80 -19.12 0.07
C ALA A 261 -8.07 -18.43 0.58
N VAL A 262 -8.74 -17.63 -0.25
CA VAL A 262 -10.00 -16.96 0.10
C VAL A 262 -11.09 -17.98 0.48
N ASP A 263 -11.17 -19.09 -0.25
CA ASP A 263 -12.16 -20.13 -0.02
C ASP A 263 -11.71 -21.23 0.96
N GLU A 264 -10.40 -21.52 1.01
CA GLU A 264 -9.86 -22.65 1.76
C GLU A 264 -9.48 -22.31 3.20
N THR A 265 -9.15 -21.06 3.51
CA THR A 265 -8.69 -20.64 4.82
C THR A 265 -9.86 -20.14 5.67
N SER A 266 -9.84 -20.47 6.94
CA SER A 266 -10.86 -20.09 7.91
C SER A 266 -10.22 -19.53 9.17
N LEU A 267 -10.88 -18.59 9.82
CA LEU A 267 -10.53 -18.14 11.18
C LEU A 267 -10.99 -19.13 12.25
N LYS A 268 -11.76 -20.14 11.88
CA LYS A 268 -12.16 -21.18 12.84
C LYS A 268 -10.94 -21.92 13.35
N ASP A 269 -10.82 -21.94 14.66
CA ASP A 269 -9.68 -22.53 15.40
C ASP A 269 -8.35 -21.76 15.24
N ALA A 270 -8.31 -20.65 14.50
CA ALA A 270 -7.14 -19.76 14.44
C ALA A 270 -6.92 -19.08 15.80
N ARG A 271 -5.65 -18.93 16.18
CA ARG A 271 -5.23 -18.29 17.43
C ARG A 271 -4.54 -16.98 17.11
N ILE A 272 -5.16 -15.86 17.49
CA ILE A 272 -4.67 -14.51 17.20
C ILE A 272 -4.22 -13.84 18.51
N GLY A 273 -2.95 -13.47 18.58
CA GLY A 273 -2.37 -12.78 19.73
C GLY A 273 -2.67 -11.28 19.67
N VAL A 274 -3.27 -10.71 20.72
CA VAL A 274 -3.52 -9.26 20.80
C VAL A 274 -2.32 -8.56 21.42
N LEU A 275 -1.62 -7.74 20.63
CA LEU A 275 -0.43 -7.01 21.03
C LEU A 275 -0.81 -5.69 21.72
N ARG A 276 -1.16 -5.75 23.02
CA ARG A 276 -1.68 -4.58 23.76
C ARG A 276 -0.68 -3.42 23.88
N SER A 277 0.61 -3.69 23.85
CA SER A 277 1.66 -2.67 23.87
C SER A 277 1.71 -1.78 22.61
N ALA A 278 1.01 -2.20 21.54
CA ALA A 278 0.85 -1.42 20.31
C ALA A 278 -0.40 -0.53 20.30
N PHE A 279 -1.27 -0.63 21.30
CA PHE A 279 -2.41 0.27 21.44
C PHE A 279 -1.96 1.64 21.94
N GLY A 280 -2.65 2.70 21.54
CA GLY A 280 -2.33 4.05 21.99
C GLY A 280 -2.66 4.21 23.48
N GLU A 281 -1.81 4.93 24.19
CA GLU A 281 -1.95 5.18 25.62
C GLU A 281 -2.63 6.54 25.90
N GLY A 282 -3.28 6.65 27.08
CA GLY A 282 -3.90 7.89 27.58
C GLY A 282 -5.35 8.09 27.15
N ASP A 283 -5.91 9.24 27.56
CA ASP A 283 -7.34 9.57 27.40
C ASP A 283 -7.58 10.55 26.23
N GLU A 284 -6.63 10.70 25.35
CA GLU A 284 -6.79 11.63 24.20
C GLU A 284 -7.87 11.11 23.26
N PRO A 285 -8.88 11.95 22.87
CA PRO A 285 -10.04 11.48 22.11
C PRO A 285 -9.70 10.76 20.80
N ARG A 286 -8.66 11.21 20.08
CA ARG A 286 -8.23 10.58 18.82
C ARG A 286 -7.62 9.18 19.03
N VAL A 287 -7.01 8.93 20.20
CA VAL A 287 -6.43 7.64 20.59
C VAL A 287 -7.52 6.70 21.07
N THR A 288 -8.39 7.17 21.96
CA THR A 288 -9.49 6.36 22.51
C THR A 288 -10.48 5.95 21.44
N ALA A 289 -10.73 6.79 20.43
CA ALA A 289 -11.57 6.46 19.28
C ALA A 289 -10.98 5.30 18.46
N VAL A 290 -9.67 5.33 18.18
CA VAL A 290 -9.00 4.23 17.48
C VAL A 290 -9.05 2.96 18.31
N ASN A 291 -8.66 2.99 19.58
CA ASN A 291 -8.68 1.82 20.43
C ASN A 291 -10.09 1.18 20.50
N SER A 292 -11.15 1.98 20.65
CA SER A 292 -12.53 1.49 20.70
C SER A 292 -12.94 0.82 19.38
N THR A 293 -12.61 1.42 18.23
CA THR A 293 -12.94 0.85 16.93
C THR A 293 -12.15 -0.44 16.65
N VAL A 294 -10.90 -0.51 17.11
CA VAL A 294 -10.08 -1.74 16.99
C VAL A 294 -10.63 -2.87 17.87
N GLU A 295 -11.18 -2.58 19.05
CA GLU A 295 -11.88 -3.60 19.86
C GLU A 295 -13.07 -4.19 19.10
N GLU A 296 -13.86 -3.39 18.37
CA GLU A 296 -14.95 -3.89 17.52
C GLU A 296 -14.41 -4.79 16.37
N GLY A 297 -13.25 -4.46 15.83
CA GLY A 297 -12.54 -5.29 14.87
C GLY A 297 -12.08 -6.62 15.46
N LEU A 298 -11.59 -6.64 16.70
CA LEU A 298 -11.22 -7.85 17.42
C LEU A 298 -12.46 -8.73 17.71
N ASP A 299 -13.58 -8.14 18.11
CA ASP A 299 -14.86 -8.84 18.26
C ASP A 299 -15.30 -9.50 16.93
N SER A 300 -15.02 -8.86 15.78
CA SER A 300 -15.31 -9.42 14.45
C SER A 300 -14.42 -10.62 14.11
N LEU A 301 -13.15 -10.64 14.55
CA LEU A 301 -12.27 -11.81 14.44
C LEU A 301 -12.82 -13.00 15.27
N GLU A 302 -13.27 -12.76 16.50
CA GLU A 302 -13.90 -13.79 17.34
C GLU A 302 -15.21 -14.29 16.71
N ALA A 303 -16.04 -13.39 16.16
CA ALA A 303 -17.27 -13.75 15.46
C ALA A 303 -17.00 -14.62 14.22
N ALA A 304 -15.87 -14.41 13.53
CA ALA A 304 -15.40 -15.24 12.43
C ALA A 304 -14.84 -16.60 12.89
N GLY A 305 -14.67 -16.82 14.19
CA GLY A 305 -14.26 -18.09 14.80
C GLY A 305 -12.85 -18.14 15.34
N ALA A 306 -12.11 -17.03 15.35
CA ALA A 306 -10.79 -16.95 15.96
C ALA A 306 -10.85 -17.05 17.49
N THR A 307 -9.77 -17.55 18.08
CA THR A 307 -9.53 -17.47 19.52
C THR A 307 -8.53 -16.37 19.78
N LEU A 308 -8.91 -15.32 20.50
CA LEU A 308 -7.98 -14.27 20.89
C LEU A 308 -7.15 -14.69 22.10
N VAL A 309 -5.84 -14.49 22.02
CA VAL A 309 -4.90 -14.63 23.15
C VAL A 309 -4.48 -13.23 23.56
N ASP A 310 -5.01 -12.73 24.67
CA ASP A 310 -4.93 -11.34 25.08
C ASP A 310 -4.55 -11.22 26.57
N PRO A 311 -3.48 -10.51 26.95
CA PRO A 311 -2.48 -9.87 26.07
C PRO A 311 -1.35 -10.82 25.62
N VAL A 312 -0.67 -10.40 24.53
CA VAL A 312 0.60 -10.99 24.08
C VAL A 312 1.67 -9.90 24.05
N GLU A 313 2.91 -10.25 24.28
CA GLU A 313 4.05 -9.33 24.28
C GLU A 313 5.19 -9.85 23.39
N ILE A 314 5.79 -8.97 22.59
CA ILE A 314 7.06 -9.22 21.91
C ILE A 314 8.19 -8.74 22.83
N ALA A 315 9.02 -9.66 23.28
CA ALA A 315 10.10 -9.34 24.23
C ALA A 315 11.08 -8.30 23.66
N GLY A 316 11.17 -7.14 24.34
CA GLY A 316 12.07 -6.05 23.98
C GLY A 316 11.66 -5.28 22.72
N MET A 317 10.40 -5.27 22.33
CA MET A 317 9.85 -4.65 21.12
C MET A 317 10.27 -3.18 20.97
N GLU A 318 10.11 -2.35 22.00
CA GLU A 318 10.48 -0.94 21.98
C GLU A 318 11.96 -0.74 21.58
N THR A 319 12.87 -1.46 22.26
CA THR A 319 14.30 -1.42 21.92
C THR A 319 14.57 -1.93 20.50
N LEU A 320 13.83 -2.96 20.05
CA LEU A 320 14.01 -3.51 18.71
C LEU A 320 13.55 -2.51 17.64
N LEU A 321 12.46 -1.80 17.85
CA LEU A 321 11.98 -0.76 16.94
C LEU A 321 13.02 0.38 16.79
N ASP A 322 13.61 0.83 17.89
CA ASP A 322 14.66 1.88 17.88
C ASP A 322 15.93 1.42 17.15
N ASP A 323 16.29 0.15 17.33
CA ASP A 323 17.56 -0.43 16.89
C ASP A 323 17.55 -0.89 15.43
N THR A 324 16.41 -0.96 14.75
CA THR A 324 16.26 -1.62 13.44
C THR A 324 16.05 -0.66 12.26
N SER A 325 15.79 0.62 12.49
CA SER A 325 15.60 1.60 11.41
C SER A 325 16.88 1.80 10.60
N LEU A 326 16.80 1.56 9.30
CA LEU A 326 17.89 1.79 8.34
C LEU A 326 17.75 3.12 7.59
N TYR A 327 16.62 3.80 7.72
CA TYR A 327 16.23 4.95 6.90
C TYR A 327 17.33 6.02 6.80
N GLY A 328 17.82 6.54 7.91
CA GLY A 328 18.86 7.58 7.96
C GLY A 328 20.26 7.09 7.56
N LEU A 329 20.43 5.83 7.22
CA LEU A 329 21.70 5.25 6.81
C LEU A 329 21.75 4.94 5.31
N VAL A 330 20.66 4.44 4.72
CA VAL A 330 20.72 3.86 3.37
C VAL A 330 19.95 4.63 2.30
N ALA A 331 18.97 5.43 2.66
CA ALA A 331 18.05 6.04 1.70
C ALA A 331 18.77 6.86 0.61
N LYS A 332 19.78 7.66 0.97
CA LYS A 332 20.57 8.40 -0.03
C LYS A 332 21.34 7.49 -0.98
N ARG A 333 21.99 6.44 -0.46
CA ARG A 333 22.69 5.43 -1.27
C ARG A 333 21.74 4.78 -2.27
N ASP A 334 20.56 4.36 -1.80
CA ASP A 334 19.60 3.61 -2.60
C ASP A 334 19.01 4.49 -3.71
N LEU A 335 18.64 5.72 -3.39
CA LEU A 335 18.18 6.70 -4.38
C LEU A 335 19.24 7.03 -5.41
N ASN A 336 20.49 7.28 -4.98
CA ASN A 336 21.59 7.57 -5.93
C ASN A 336 21.83 6.39 -6.88
N ARG A 337 21.85 5.15 -6.37
CA ARG A 337 21.97 3.94 -7.21
C ARG A 337 20.82 3.80 -8.20
N PHE A 338 19.62 4.15 -7.78
CA PHE A 338 18.45 4.15 -8.64
C PHE A 338 18.60 5.19 -9.76
N PHE A 339 18.99 6.43 -9.43
CA PHE A 339 19.21 7.49 -10.42
C PHE A 339 20.31 7.14 -11.42
N ASP A 340 21.40 6.53 -10.95
CA ASP A 340 22.51 6.04 -11.80
C ASP A 340 22.02 4.97 -12.82
N GLY A 341 20.96 4.22 -12.48
CA GLY A 341 20.37 3.19 -13.34
C GLY A 341 19.32 3.72 -14.32
N LEU A 342 18.85 4.97 -14.18
CA LEU A 342 17.83 5.53 -15.05
C LEU A 342 18.39 5.96 -16.40
N ALA A 343 17.68 5.61 -17.47
CA ALA A 343 17.93 6.21 -18.76
C ALA A 343 17.52 7.70 -18.72
N GLU A 344 18.46 8.61 -19.03
CA GLU A 344 18.21 10.05 -19.07
C GLU A 344 17.70 10.63 -17.74
N SER A 345 18.32 10.25 -16.59
CA SER A 345 18.00 10.85 -15.30
C SER A 345 18.10 12.38 -15.36
N PRO A 346 17.10 13.14 -14.89
CA PRO A 346 17.16 14.60 -14.86
C PRO A 346 18.09 15.15 -13.79
N VAL A 347 18.58 14.32 -12.87
CA VAL A 347 19.49 14.66 -11.77
C VAL A 347 20.62 13.66 -11.64
N ASP A 348 21.77 14.11 -11.18
CA ASP A 348 22.93 13.24 -10.95
C ASP A 348 22.93 12.58 -9.55
N SER A 349 22.25 13.19 -8.57
CA SER A 349 22.20 12.67 -7.20
C SER A 349 21.07 13.27 -6.38
N PHE A 350 20.74 12.63 -5.25
CA PHE A 350 19.81 13.17 -4.26
C PHE A 350 20.31 14.48 -3.63
N HIS A 351 21.63 14.64 -3.52
CA HIS A 351 22.24 15.88 -3.02
C HIS A 351 21.89 17.09 -3.90
N GLU A 352 21.87 16.92 -5.21
CA GLU A 352 21.45 17.97 -6.15
C GLU A 352 19.99 18.40 -5.91
N ILE A 353 19.08 17.45 -5.73
CA ILE A 353 17.67 17.71 -5.39
C ILE A 353 17.57 18.53 -4.10
N TYR A 354 18.32 18.14 -3.08
CA TYR A 354 18.34 18.81 -1.79
C TYR A 354 18.88 20.25 -1.88
N GLU A 355 20.01 20.48 -2.57
CA GLU A 355 20.59 21.80 -2.74
C GLU A 355 19.70 22.75 -3.56
N GLN A 356 18.97 22.22 -4.54
CA GLN A 356 18.04 22.99 -5.35
C GLN A 356 16.72 23.28 -4.62
N GLY A 357 16.46 22.65 -3.48
CA GLY A 357 15.17 22.72 -2.80
C GLY A 357 14.02 22.14 -3.65
N ALA A 358 14.32 21.17 -4.52
CA ALA A 358 13.37 20.57 -5.44
C ALA A 358 12.53 19.45 -4.77
N TYR A 359 11.94 19.77 -3.60
CA TYR A 359 11.08 18.90 -2.80
C TYR A 359 10.08 19.73 -2.01
N HIS A 360 9.05 19.09 -1.49
CA HIS A 360 8.04 19.78 -0.69
C HIS A 360 8.62 20.16 0.69
N GLU A 361 8.53 21.46 1.05
CA GLU A 361 9.09 22.03 2.30
C GLU A 361 8.59 21.32 3.57
N ALA A 362 7.38 20.76 3.47
CA ALA A 362 6.78 19.99 4.51
C ALA A 362 7.41 18.60 4.73
N LEU A 363 8.39 18.12 4.01
CA LEU A 363 9.00 16.78 4.15
C LEU A 363 10.35 16.81 4.91
N GLU A 364 10.29 16.82 6.26
CA GLU A 364 11.50 16.83 7.12
C GLU A 364 12.42 15.62 6.91
N HIS A 365 11.86 14.49 6.49
CA HIS A 365 12.64 13.28 6.17
C HIS A 365 13.64 13.49 5.03
N ILE A 366 13.43 14.47 4.15
CA ILE A 366 14.37 14.83 3.09
C ILE A 366 15.72 15.26 3.67
N GLU A 367 15.72 16.02 4.78
CA GLU A 367 16.95 16.40 5.48
C GLU A 367 17.70 15.18 6.03
N THR A 368 16.97 14.20 6.55
CA THR A 368 17.54 12.93 7.04
C THR A 368 18.19 12.15 5.90
N ILE A 369 17.55 12.08 4.73
CA ILE A 369 18.12 11.43 3.53
C ILE A 369 19.38 12.18 3.09
N ALA A 370 19.33 13.51 3.01
CA ALA A 370 20.49 14.33 2.60
C ALA A 370 21.70 14.15 3.54
N ALA A 371 21.46 14.02 4.84
CA ALA A 371 22.48 13.80 5.85
C ALA A 371 23.04 12.36 5.91
N ALA A 372 22.38 11.38 5.25
CA ALA A 372 22.82 9.99 5.26
C ALA A 372 24.21 9.81 4.62
N PRO A 373 25.00 8.79 5.04
CA PRO A 373 26.32 8.54 4.45
C PRO A 373 26.23 8.10 2.98
N GLU A 374 27.27 8.38 2.20
CA GLU A 374 27.37 7.91 0.81
C GLU A 374 27.53 6.40 0.72
N ASP A 375 28.29 5.81 1.63
CA ASP A 375 28.49 4.36 1.74
C ASP A 375 28.26 3.90 3.18
N PRO A 376 27.03 3.47 3.52
CA PRO A 376 26.69 2.98 4.85
C PRO A 376 27.45 1.71 5.24
N THR A 377 27.99 0.94 4.28
CA THR A 377 28.70 -0.32 4.57
C THR A 377 30.01 -0.12 5.33
N THR A 378 30.53 1.11 5.33
CA THR A 378 31.71 1.50 6.11
C THR A 378 31.38 1.80 7.58
N ASP A 379 30.10 1.96 7.91
CA ASP A 379 29.63 2.21 9.27
C ASP A 379 29.27 0.91 9.98
N ARG A 380 29.79 0.75 11.21
CA ARG A 380 29.45 -0.40 12.08
C ARG A 380 27.95 -0.40 12.46
N GLU A 381 27.32 0.77 12.55
CA GLU A 381 25.92 0.89 12.90
C GLU A 381 25.02 0.24 11.84
N TYR A 382 25.33 0.38 10.54
CA TYR A 382 24.60 -0.28 9.48
C TYR A 382 24.53 -1.81 9.67
N TRP A 383 25.69 -2.44 9.89
CA TRP A 383 25.75 -3.89 10.08
C TRP A 383 25.09 -4.35 11.39
N TRP A 384 25.21 -3.52 12.43
CA TRP A 384 24.55 -3.77 13.70
C TRP A 384 23.03 -3.71 13.57
N ARG A 385 22.47 -2.70 12.90
CA ARG A 385 21.02 -2.57 12.66
C ARG A 385 20.47 -3.69 11.79
N LEU A 386 21.20 -4.11 10.75
CA LEU A 386 20.82 -5.30 9.97
C LEU A 386 20.74 -6.56 10.85
N ALA A 387 21.72 -6.76 11.74
CA ALA A 387 21.67 -7.88 12.68
C ALA A 387 20.50 -7.76 13.67
N ARG A 388 20.12 -6.51 14.07
CA ARG A 388 18.96 -6.25 14.92
C ARG A 388 17.64 -6.53 14.21
N GLN A 389 17.52 -6.24 12.91
CA GLN A 389 16.35 -6.65 12.11
C GLN A 389 16.14 -8.17 12.14
N GLN A 390 17.22 -8.94 11.99
CA GLN A 390 17.16 -10.40 12.13
C GLN A 390 16.79 -10.85 13.56
N ALA A 391 17.18 -10.11 14.58
CA ALA A 391 16.76 -10.35 15.97
C ALA A 391 15.28 -10.03 16.18
N PHE A 392 14.78 -8.95 15.55
CA PHE A 392 13.37 -8.58 15.62
C PHE A 392 12.47 -9.63 14.96
N LYS A 393 12.83 -10.05 13.74
CA LYS A 393 12.16 -11.16 13.07
C LYS A 393 12.04 -12.40 13.97
N ARG A 394 13.17 -12.83 14.57
CA ARG A 394 13.18 -13.98 15.49
C ARG A 394 12.33 -13.77 16.75
N ALA A 395 12.25 -12.54 17.27
CA ALA A 395 11.42 -12.25 18.43
C ALA A 395 9.92 -12.43 18.09
N ILE A 396 9.50 -11.98 16.91
CA ILE A 396 8.13 -12.19 16.41
C ILE A 396 7.85 -13.69 16.20
N GLU A 397 8.73 -14.39 15.47
CA GLU A 397 8.60 -15.83 15.23
C GLU A 397 8.55 -16.63 16.55
N TYR A 398 9.35 -16.23 17.55
CA TYR A 398 9.35 -16.85 18.87
C TYR A 398 8.03 -16.62 19.59
N THR A 399 7.50 -15.39 19.61
CA THR A 399 6.21 -15.05 20.23
C THR A 399 5.08 -15.87 19.61
N LEU A 400 5.04 -15.94 18.27
CA LEU A 400 4.05 -16.75 17.56
C LEU A 400 4.13 -18.25 17.94
N ALA A 401 5.35 -18.78 18.02
CA ALA A 401 5.57 -20.19 18.33
C ALA A 401 5.34 -20.52 19.82
N GLU A 402 5.74 -19.64 20.76
CA GLU A 402 5.62 -19.86 22.21
C GLU A 402 4.16 -19.96 22.64
N ASP A 403 3.28 -19.10 22.09
CA ASP A 403 1.87 -19.02 22.42
C ASP A 403 0.97 -19.77 21.43
N ASP A 404 1.57 -20.51 20.48
CA ASP A 404 0.86 -21.28 19.41
C ASP A 404 -0.11 -20.36 18.65
N LEU A 405 0.40 -19.25 18.12
CA LEU A 405 -0.36 -18.22 17.43
C LEU A 405 -0.19 -18.32 15.91
N ASP A 406 -1.26 -18.03 15.18
CA ASP A 406 -1.28 -17.93 13.72
C ASP A 406 -0.92 -16.52 13.22
N ALA A 407 -1.28 -15.49 13.99
CA ALA A 407 -0.96 -14.08 13.72
C ALA A 407 -1.02 -13.24 14.99
N LEU A 408 -0.49 -11.99 14.92
CA LEU A 408 -0.68 -10.93 15.91
C LEU A 408 -1.66 -9.90 15.38
N ALA A 409 -2.46 -9.29 16.27
CA ALA A 409 -3.44 -8.26 15.95
C ALA A 409 -3.21 -6.99 16.78
N PHE A 410 -3.25 -5.83 16.12
CA PHE A 410 -3.07 -4.52 16.75
C PHE A 410 -3.52 -3.38 15.82
N PRO A 411 -3.71 -2.12 16.30
CA PRO A 411 -4.02 -0.99 15.43
C PRO A 411 -2.89 -0.72 14.42
N ASP A 412 -3.17 -0.50 13.15
CA ASP A 412 -2.16 -0.02 12.18
C ASP A 412 -1.52 1.30 12.66
N VAL A 413 -2.38 2.23 13.08
CA VAL A 413 -2.02 3.57 13.54
C VAL A 413 -2.79 3.87 14.82
N GLN A 414 -2.16 4.52 15.78
CA GLN A 414 -2.75 4.79 17.10
C GLN A 414 -3.65 6.02 17.13
N VAL A 415 -3.79 6.75 16.03
CA VAL A 415 -4.60 7.97 15.93
C VAL A 415 -5.42 7.97 14.65
N VAL A 416 -6.53 8.70 14.65
CA VAL A 416 -7.33 8.95 13.44
C VAL A 416 -6.58 9.80 12.42
N PRO A 417 -6.98 9.82 11.13
CA PRO A 417 -6.37 10.68 10.11
C PRO A 417 -6.23 12.12 10.61
N PRO A 418 -5.01 12.70 10.61
CA PRO A 418 -4.78 14.05 11.12
C PRO A 418 -5.33 15.12 10.19
N VAL A 419 -5.73 16.27 10.75
CA VAL A 419 -6.15 17.44 9.96
C VAL A 419 -4.93 18.17 9.39
N PHE A 420 -5.04 18.67 8.17
CA PHE A 420 -3.94 19.39 7.50
C PHE A 420 -3.49 20.66 8.20
N GLU A 421 -4.45 21.40 8.79
CA GLU A 421 -4.15 22.65 9.47
C GLU A 421 -3.10 22.45 10.57
N GLY A 422 -3.11 21.30 11.26
CA GLY A 422 -2.13 20.94 12.27
C GLY A 422 -0.70 20.83 11.71
N TYR A 423 -0.52 20.31 10.49
CA TYR A 423 0.80 20.26 9.84
C TYR A 423 1.31 21.64 9.44
N HIS A 424 0.44 22.51 8.92
CA HIS A 424 0.84 23.86 8.47
C HIS A 424 1.24 24.78 9.61
N ILE A 425 0.67 24.60 10.80
CA ILE A 425 1.00 25.42 11.99
C ILE A 425 2.05 24.78 12.89
N GLY A 426 2.60 23.61 12.49
CA GLY A 426 3.63 22.92 13.23
C GLY A 426 3.17 22.27 14.54
N GLU A 427 1.85 22.09 14.72
CA GLU A 427 1.29 21.37 15.87
C GLU A 427 1.46 19.84 15.76
N LEU A 428 1.65 19.34 14.53
CA LEU A 428 1.95 17.94 14.27
C LEU A 428 3.21 17.89 13.43
N THR A 429 4.23 17.22 13.94
CA THR A 429 5.34 16.76 13.10
C THR A 429 4.91 15.48 12.39
N ARG A 430 5.56 15.10 11.32
CA ARG A 430 5.25 13.91 10.51
C ARG A 430 5.68 12.62 11.17
N THR A 431 6.50 12.73 12.19
CA THR A 431 6.82 11.70 13.17
C THR A 431 5.70 11.53 14.21
N ASP A 432 4.72 12.44 14.24
CA ASP A 432 3.61 12.42 15.19
C ASP A 432 2.40 11.58 14.70
N VAL A 433 2.52 10.87 13.60
CA VAL A 433 1.60 9.79 13.26
C VAL A 433 2.14 8.51 13.91
N PRO A 434 1.76 8.21 15.17
CA PRO A 434 2.26 7.03 15.86
C PRO A 434 1.73 5.78 15.17
N THR A 435 2.62 5.13 14.42
CA THR A 435 2.29 3.94 13.63
C THR A 435 2.99 2.71 14.16
N ASN A 436 2.26 1.59 14.19
CA ASN A 436 2.78 0.27 14.55
C ASN A 436 3.33 -0.50 13.35
N THR A 437 3.12 0.03 12.16
CA THR A 437 3.48 -0.64 10.90
C THR A 437 4.98 -0.92 10.75
N PHE A 438 5.82 -0.24 11.55
CA PHE A 438 7.26 -0.55 11.65
C PHE A 438 7.55 -1.97 12.18
N ILE A 439 6.64 -2.57 12.95
CA ILE A 439 6.81 -3.93 13.47
C ILE A 439 7.02 -4.93 12.33
N ALA A 440 6.14 -4.89 11.33
CA ALA A 440 6.25 -5.74 10.14
C ALA A 440 7.40 -5.32 9.21
N SER A 441 7.53 -4.02 8.89
CA SER A 441 8.48 -3.56 7.89
C SER A 441 9.94 -3.72 8.32
N GLN A 442 10.26 -3.46 9.59
CA GLN A 442 11.63 -3.62 10.11
C GLN A 442 12.00 -5.07 10.44
N SER A 443 11.04 -5.96 10.50
CA SER A 443 11.26 -7.42 10.66
C SER A 443 11.23 -8.19 9.34
N GLY A 444 10.71 -7.59 8.26
CA GLY A 444 10.50 -8.26 6.98
C GLY A 444 9.32 -9.25 6.96
N CYS A 445 8.48 -9.22 8.02
CA CYS A 445 7.29 -10.05 8.11
C CYS A 445 6.15 -9.50 7.23
N PRO A 446 5.22 -10.36 6.77
CA PRO A 446 4.01 -9.93 6.10
C PRO A 446 3.00 -9.37 7.11
N ALA A 447 2.25 -8.36 6.66
CA ALA A 447 1.14 -7.82 7.45
C ALA A 447 0.04 -7.23 6.55
N ILE A 448 -1.21 -7.45 6.94
CA ILE A 448 -2.39 -6.94 6.25
C ILE A 448 -3.15 -5.96 7.13
N SER A 449 -3.46 -4.79 6.57
CA SER A 449 -4.42 -3.85 7.14
C SER A 449 -5.84 -4.28 6.77
N LEU A 450 -6.70 -4.36 7.76
CA LEU A 450 -8.12 -4.69 7.65
C LEU A 450 -8.95 -3.47 8.07
N PRO A 451 -10.05 -3.12 7.39
CA PRO A 451 -11.00 -2.13 7.88
C PRO A 451 -11.59 -2.56 9.24
N ALA A 452 -11.15 -1.93 10.33
CA ALA A 452 -11.71 -2.21 11.66
C ALA A 452 -13.11 -1.61 11.85
N GLY A 453 -13.39 -0.52 11.14
CA GLY A 453 -14.66 0.21 11.23
C GLY A 453 -14.45 1.71 11.11
N PHE A 454 -15.40 2.44 11.68
CA PHE A 454 -15.40 3.91 11.68
C PHE A 454 -15.61 4.42 13.09
N THR A 455 -14.90 5.49 13.46
CA THR A 455 -15.17 6.22 14.70
C THR A 455 -16.56 6.86 14.68
N ASP A 456 -17.05 7.34 15.83
CA ASP A 456 -18.32 8.07 15.93
C ASP A 456 -18.36 9.30 15.01
N ASP A 457 -17.19 9.91 14.74
CA ASP A 457 -17.04 11.05 13.81
C ASP A 457 -16.96 10.60 12.34
N GLY A 458 -17.07 9.31 12.04
CA GLY A 458 -17.08 8.76 10.68
C GLY A 458 -15.70 8.64 10.04
N LEU A 459 -14.62 8.59 10.82
CA LEU A 459 -13.27 8.43 10.34
C LEU A 459 -12.86 6.93 10.31
N PRO A 460 -12.25 6.45 9.22
CA PRO A 460 -11.82 5.06 9.12
C PRO A 460 -10.71 4.71 10.11
N VAL A 461 -10.70 3.47 10.57
CA VAL A 461 -9.66 2.89 11.42
C VAL A 461 -9.28 1.51 10.87
N GLY A 462 -8.00 1.18 10.90
CA GLY A 462 -7.47 -0.12 10.47
C GLY A 462 -6.96 -0.97 11.63
N LEU A 463 -7.16 -2.28 11.47
CA LEU A 463 -6.64 -3.35 12.30
C LEU A 463 -5.56 -4.10 11.51
N GLU A 464 -4.35 -4.20 12.03
CA GLU A 464 -3.27 -4.97 11.40
C GLU A 464 -3.28 -6.43 11.88
N LEU A 465 -3.18 -7.37 10.93
CA LEU A 465 -2.78 -8.75 11.20
C LEU A 465 -1.36 -8.97 10.69
N LEU A 466 -0.44 -9.35 11.59
CA LEU A 466 0.96 -9.64 11.29
C LEU A 466 1.22 -11.13 11.45
N GLY A 467 1.83 -11.75 10.43
CA GLY A 467 2.17 -13.16 10.43
C GLY A 467 3.67 -13.45 10.38
N ALA A 468 4.03 -14.72 10.51
CA ALA A 468 5.39 -15.17 10.26
C ALA A 468 5.77 -14.99 8.76
N PRO A 469 7.07 -14.88 8.41
CA PRO A 469 7.50 -14.88 7.02
C PRO A 469 6.89 -16.02 6.21
N LEU A 470 6.45 -15.74 4.98
CA LEU A 470 5.77 -16.66 4.06
C LEU A 470 4.39 -17.14 4.53
N SER A 471 3.78 -16.50 5.54
CA SER A 471 2.39 -16.75 5.92
C SER A 471 1.37 -15.88 5.17
N ASP A 472 1.80 -15.17 4.13
CA ASP A 472 1.00 -14.21 3.35
C ASP A 472 -0.34 -14.80 2.89
N ARG A 473 -0.32 -16.02 2.35
CA ARG A 473 -1.53 -16.73 1.92
C ARG A 473 -2.53 -16.96 3.08
N ARG A 474 -2.02 -17.30 4.27
CA ARG A 474 -2.84 -17.46 5.47
C ARG A 474 -3.48 -16.14 5.89
N LEU A 475 -2.71 -15.04 5.87
CA LEU A 475 -3.24 -13.71 6.20
C LEU A 475 -4.35 -13.28 5.24
N VAL A 476 -4.21 -13.55 3.94
CA VAL A 476 -5.25 -13.27 2.94
C VAL A 476 -6.52 -14.06 3.24
N GLY A 477 -6.40 -15.35 3.56
CA GLY A 477 -7.55 -16.15 3.92
C GLY A 477 -8.22 -15.72 5.24
N PHE A 478 -7.43 -15.31 6.24
CA PHE A 478 -7.98 -14.72 7.47
C PHE A 478 -8.72 -13.41 7.19
N ALA A 479 -8.15 -12.57 6.32
CA ALA A 479 -8.80 -11.33 5.90
C ALA A 479 -10.14 -11.59 5.19
N ALA A 480 -10.22 -12.61 4.34
CA ALA A 480 -11.47 -13.00 3.67
C ALA A 480 -12.53 -13.48 4.64
N ALA A 481 -12.15 -14.32 5.62
CA ALA A 481 -13.05 -14.77 6.66
C ALA A 481 -13.54 -13.62 7.57
N TYR A 482 -12.66 -12.64 7.84
CA TYR A 482 -12.98 -11.40 8.55
C TYR A 482 -13.93 -10.51 7.75
N GLU A 483 -13.63 -10.26 6.45
CA GLU A 483 -14.46 -9.44 5.56
C GLU A 483 -15.93 -9.91 5.55
N ALA A 484 -16.16 -11.22 5.66
CA ALA A 484 -17.51 -11.78 5.72
C ALA A 484 -18.30 -11.45 7.02
N GLN A 485 -17.65 -10.91 8.05
CA GLN A 485 -18.25 -10.56 9.34
C GLN A 485 -18.45 -9.06 9.52
N ILE A 486 -17.74 -8.22 8.78
CA ILE A 486 -17.86 -6.77 8.90
C ILE A 486 -18.99 -6.21 8.03
N GLU A 487 -19.44 -5.02 8.37
CA GLU A 487 -20.43 -4.30 7.54
C GLU A 487 -19.88 -4.02 6.13
N PRO A 488 -20.76 -3.96 5.12
CA PRO A 488 -20.35 -3.58 3.77
C PRO A 488 -19.60 -2.24 3.77
N ARG A 489 -18.64 -2.11 2.84
CA ARG A 489 -17.83 -0.90 2.66
C ARG A 489 -18.70 0.36 2.67
N ARG A 490 -18.35 1.34 3.51
CA ARG A 490 -18.92 2.68 3.45
C ARG A 490 -18.30 3.42 2.26
N VAL A 491 -19.15 3.95 1.37
CA VAL A 491 -18.70 4.81 0.26
C VAL A 491 -18.51 6.23 0.77
N PRO A 492 -17.42 6.95 0.39
CA PRO A 492 -17.26 8.36 0.74
C PRO A 492 -18.41 9.24 0.26
N GLU A 493 -18.86 10.20 1.09
CA GLU A 493 -20.11 10.95 0.82
C GLU A 493 -20.05 11.93 -0.35
N PHE A 494 -18.84 12.40 -0.71
CA PHE A 494 -18.68 13.37 -1.78
C PHE A 494 -18.67 12.76 -3.20
N VAL A 495 -18.62 11.45 -3.32
CA VAL A 495 -18.50 10.73 -4.59
C VAL A 495 -19.82 10.12 -5.06
#